data_5637451125154af3dae6613e22a806f9
#
_entry.id   5637451125154af3dae6613e22a806f9
#
_cell.length_a   1.000
_cell.length_b   1.000
_cell.length_c   1.000
_cell.angle_alpha   90.00
_cell.angle_beta   90.00
_cell.angle_gamma   90.00
#
_symmetry.space_group_name_H-M   'P 1'
#
loop_
_entity.id
_entity.type
_entity.pdbx_description
1 polymer ?
#
loop_
_entity_poly.entity_id
_entity_poly.type
_entity_poly.pdbx_seq_one_letter_code
_entity_poly.pdbx_strand_id
1 'polypeptide(L)'
;VWAACVDAAGNATATPAVSPAFTTEAAVVSTATATVEFEKYYNGSELYAIDDVTYKNYNNKAYLPAKVLHSADAVKWYTLYTGTDVGDTELYTDDLLIQYLVTQGTPDGEERRYGLTWNAKAYILAVAQDAEGHYGPVFRKSITPSLSGVSPISDLGFVTADAGTQSTPVMLRAVTPAAPLKRTAHVVR
;
A
#
# COMPACT_ATOMS: atom_id res chain seq x y z
N VAL A 1 -2.92 32.88 -20.63
CA VAL A 1 -1.49 33.21 -20.45
C VAL A 1 -1.23 34.63 -20.91
N TRP A 2 -0.49 35.39 -20.14
CA TRP A 2 -0.09 36.77 -20.43
C TRP A 2 1.38 36.80 -20.76
N ALA A 3 1.75 37.49 -21.82
CA ALA A 3 3.15 37.71 -22.17
C ALA A 3 3.37 39.18 -22.52
N ALA A 4 4.44 39.73 -22.05
CA ALA A 4 4.90 41.09 -22.41
C ALA A 4 6.35 41.02 -22.88
N CYS A 5 6.69 41.79 -23.90
CA CYS A 5 8.06 41.97 -24.30
C CYS A 5 8.68 43.17 -23.52
N VAL A 6 9.92 42.99 -23.08
CA VAL A 6 10.69 44.05 -22.43
C VAL A 6 11.87 44.39 -23.34
N ASP A 7 12.09 45.66 -23.61
CA ASP A 7 13.24 46.13 -24.41
C ASP A 7 14.56 46.07 -23.60
N ALA A 8 15.66 46.36 -24.27
CA ALA A 8 16.99 46.34 -23.63
C ALA A 8 17.15 47.42 -22.53
N ALA A 9 16.29 48.39 -22.46
CA ALA A 9 16.24 49.43 -21.43
C ALA A 9 15.29 49.09 -20.28
N GLY A 10 14.62 47.92 -20.33
CA GLY A 10 13.70 47.43 -19.29
C GLY A 10 12.25 47.95 -19.44
N ASN A 11 11.90 48.60 -20.55
CA ASN A 11 10.54 49.06 -20.77
C ASN A 11 9.65 47.92 -21.30
N ALA A 12 8.51 47.70 -20.65
CA ALA A 12 7.53 46.72 -21.11
C ALA A 12 6.66 47.28 -22.23
N THR A 13 6.15 46.41 -23.10
CA THR A 13 5.17 46.80 -24.09
C THR A 13 3.90 47.32 -23.40
N ALA A 14 3.36 48.41 -23.96
CA ALA A 14 2.14 49.06 -23.41
C ALA A 14 0.90 48.14 -23.37
N THR A 15 0.85 47.14 -24.27
CA THR A 15 -0.24 46.18 -24.36
C THR A 15 0.33 44.76 -24.32
N PRO A 16 0.17 44.01 -23.22
CA PRO A 16 0.60 42.64 -23.16
C PRO A 16 -0.16 41.79 -24.18
N ALA A 17 0.57 40.87 -24.83
CA ALA A 17 -0.12 39.86 -25.66
C ALA A 17 -0.83 38.86 -24.75
N VAL A 18 -2.12 38.62 -25.07
CA VAL A 18 -2.94 37.64 -24.37
C VAL A 18 -3.18 36.50 -25.32
N SER A 19 -2.86 35.25 -24.88
CA SER A 19 -3.23 34.09 -25.68
C SER A 19 -4.77 33.95 -25.73
N PRO A 20 -5.35 33.40 -26.82
CA PRO A 20 -6.74 33.02 -26.81
C PRO A 20 -7.09 32.18 -25.57
N ALA A 21 -8.30 32.32 -25.07
CA ALA A 21 -8.79 31.42 -24.04
C ALA A 21 -8.77 30.00 -24.60
N PHE A 22 -8.21 29.07 -23.83
CA PHE A 22 -8.28 27.67 -24.12
C PHE A 22 -9.01 26.95 -22.99
N THR A 23 -9.83 26.00 -23.36
CA THR A 23 -10.50 25.14 -22.38
C THR A 23 -9.74 23.82 -22.38
N THR A 24 -9.27 23.40 -21.22
CA THR A 24 -8.78 22.03 -21.03
C THR A 24 -10.00 21.12 -20.93
N GLU A 25 -9.97 20.01 -21.63
CA GLU A 25 -10.97 18.98 -21.39
C GLU A 25 -10.89 18.52 -19.93
N ALA A 26 -12.04 18.17 -19.35
CA ALA A 26 -12.07 17.59 -18.03
C ALA A 26 -11.25 16.30 -18.03
N ALA A 27 -10.43 16.10 -17.01
CA ALA A 27 -9.69 14.85 -16.88
C ALA A 27 -10.69 13.69 -16.82
N VAL A 28 -10.46 12.67 -17.65
CA VAL A 28 -11.24 11.45 -17.60
C VAL A 28 -10.83 10.70 -16.33
N VAL A 29 -11.76 10.55 -15.40
CA VAL A 29 -11.56 9.79 -14.17
C VAL A 29 -12.15 8.40 -14.36
N SER A 30 -11.37 7.37 -14.11
CA SER A 30 -11.82 5.98 -14.17
C SER A 30 -12.75 5.64 -13.01
N THR A 31 -13.63 4.65 -13.22
CA THR A 31 -14.41 3.99 -12.16
C THR A 31 -13.64 2.88 -11.46
N ALA A 32 -12.48 2.48 -11.99
CA ALA A 32 -11.62 1.47 -11.38
C ALA A 32 -11.19 1.88 -9.97
N THR A 33 -11.36 0.98 -9.01
CA THR A 33 -11.05 1.24 -7.60
C THR A 33 -10.06 0.22 -7.06
N ALA A 34 -9.21 0.68 -6.15
CA ALA A 34 -8.42 -0.18 -5.28
C ALA A 34 -8.57 0.29 -3.83
N THR A 35 -8.76 -0.64 -2.90
CA THR A 35 -8.88 -0.37 -1.47
C THR A 35 -7.95 -1.28 -0.69
N VAL A 36 -7.60 -0.89 0.53
CA VAL A 36 -6.77 -1.70 1.41
C VAL A 36 -7.54 -1.98 2.70
N GLU A 37 -7.84 -3.24 2.93
CA GLU A 37 -8.50 -3.71 4.14
C GLU A 37 -7.48 -4.17 5.16
N PHE A 38 -7.62 -3.71 6.39
CA PHE A 38 -6.89 -4.15 7.56
C PHE A 38 -7.71 -3.89 8.82
N GLU A 39 -7.60 -4.79 9.78
CA GLU A 39 -8.35 -4.71 11.05
C GLU A 39 -7.41 -4.82 12.24
N LYS A 40 -6.42 -5.67 12.17
CA LYS A 40 -5.54 -6.05 13.27
C LYS A 40 -4.10 -5.72 12.95
N TYR A 41 -3.36 -5.32 13.96
CA TYR A 41 -1.91 -5.21 13.87
C TYR A 41 -1.27 -5.91 15.08
N TYR A 42 -0.03 -6.31 14.93
CA TYR A 42 0.68 -7.18 15.86
C TYR A 42 2.00 -6.58 16.28
N ASN A 43 2.54 -7.05 17.40
CA ASN A 43 3.87 -6.65 17.84
C ASN A 43 4.94 -7.31 16.97
N GLY A 44 5.58 -6.53 16.12
CA GLY A 44 6.61 -7.04 15.21
C GLY A 44 7.85 -7.55 15.94
N SER A 45 8.15 -7.10 17.16
CA SER A 45 9.25 -7.65 17.96
C SER A 45 8.96 -9.05 18.49
N GLU A 46 7.70 -9.36 18.83
CA GLU A 46 7.29 -10.71 19.19
C GLU A 46 7.38 -11.67 18.00
N LEU A 47 6.96 -11.22 16.83
CA LEU A 47 7.09 -11.98 15.59
C LEU A 47 8.57 -12.20 15.21
N TYR A 48 9.39 -11.17 15.35
CA TYR A 48 10.83 -11.26 15.13
C TYR A 48 11.51 -12.26 16.08
N ALA A 49 11.07 -12.35 17.34
CA ALA A 49 11.60 -13.32 18.29
C ALA A 49 11.26 -14.78 17.91
N ILE A 50 10.20 -15.01 17.13
CA ILE A 50 9.81 -16.33 16.63
C ILE A 50 10.54 -16.69 15.34
N ASP A 51 10.64 -15.74 14.40
CA ASP A 51 11.30 -15.91 13.10
C ASP A 51 11.98 -14.60 12.71
N ASP A 52 13.26 -14.50 13.04
CA ASP A 52 14.09 -13.31 12.82
C ASP A 52 14.41 -13.07 11.35
N VAL A 53 14.27 -14.07 10.51
CA VAL A 53 14.48 -13.95 9.06
C VAL A 53 13.28 -13.32 8.39
N THR A 54 12.10 -13.89 8.61
CA THR A 54 10.85 -13.43 7.98
C THR A 54 10.41 -12.06 8.50
N TYR A 55 10.54 -11.81 9.81
CA TYR A 55 10.05 -10.60 10.46
C TYR A 55 11.12 -9.55 10.76
N LYS A 56 12.32 -9.68 10.18
CA LYS A 56 13.45 -8.76 10.39
C LYS A 56 13.10 -7.28 10.26
N ASN A 57 12.30 -6.94 9.25
CA ASN A 57 11.93 -5.56 8.94
C ASN A 57 10.84 -4.99 9.86
N TYR A 58 10.25 -5.82 10.73
CA TYR A 58 9.15 -5.45 11.62
C TYR A 58 9.59 -5.34 13.08
N ASN A 59 10.83 -5.68 13.41
CA ASN A 59 11.36 -5.50 14.76
C ASN A 59 11.23 -4.03 15.21
N ASN A 60 10.75 -3.82 16.44
CA ASN A 60 10.41 -2.50 17.01
C ASN A 60 9.32 -1.71 16.25
N LYS A 61 8.49 -2.38 15.47
CA LYS A 61 7.37 -1.79 14.71
C LYS A 61 6.08 -2.55 14.95
N ALA A 62 4.96 -1.91 14.63
CA ALA A 62 3.70 -2.61 14.48
C ALA A 62 3.70 -3.33 13.12
N TYR A 63 3.48 -4.63 13.12
CA TYR A 63 3.26 -5.44 11.92
C TYR A 63 1.78 -5.38 11.54
N LEU A 64 1.49 -4.83 10.37
CA LEU A 64 0.13 -4.70 9.83
C LEU A 64 -0.01 -5.54 8.57
N PRO A 65 -0.60 -6.74 8.64
CA PRO A 65 -1.05 -7.46 7.45
C PRO A 65 -2.29 -6.78 6.87
N ALA A 66 -2.36 -6.67 5.56
CA ALA A 66 -3.46 -6.03 4.87
C ALA A 66 -3.78 -6.76 3.57
N LYS A 67 -5.03 -6.65 3.13
CA LYS A 67 -5.52 -7.20 1.86
C LYS A 67 -5.88 -6.05 0.92
N VAL A 68 -5.45 -6.16 -0.32
CA VAL A 68 -5.84 -5.23 -1.38
C VAL A 68 -7.05 -5.81 -2.10
N LEU A 69 -8.10 -5.02 -2.20
CA LEU A 69 -9.27 -5.32 -3.02
C LEU A 69 -9.31 -4.34 -4.17
N HIS A 70 -9.67 -4.81 -5.34
CA HIS A 70 -9.83 -3.99 -6.54
C HIS A 70 -11.10 -4.35 -7.29
N SER A 71 -11.63 -3.40 -8.05
CA SER A 71 -12.78 -3.61 -8.91
C SER A 71 -12.42 -4.44 -10.15
N ALA A 72 -13.43 -5.00 -10.81
CA ALA A 72 -13.23 -5.89 -11.97
C ALA A 72 -12.67 -5.16 -13.21
N ASP A 73 -12.86 -3.86 -13.31
CA ASP A 73 -12.36 -2.99 -14.37
C ASP A 73 -10.93 -2.49 -14.12
N ALA A 74 -10.38 -2.76 -12.93
CA ALA A 74 -8.99 -2.47 -12.62
C ALA A 74 -8.05 -3.50 -13.28
N VAL A 75 -7.15 -3.04 -14.15
CA VAL A 75 -6.12 -3.88 -14.78
C VAL A 75 -4.77 -3.75 -14.08
N LYS A 76 -4.60 -2.69 -13.29
CA LYS A 76 -3.41 -2.43 -12.50
C LYS A 76 -3.77 -1.62 -11.24
N TRP A 77 -3.04 -1.83 -10.17
CA TRP A 77 -3.22 -1.05 -8.94
C TRP A 77 -1.90 -0.82 -8.23
N TYR A 78 -1.86 0.23 -7.44
CA TYR A 78 -0.69 0.62 -6.68
C TYR A 78 -1.08 0.88 -5.24
N THR A 79 -0.22 0.51 -4.31
CA THR A 79 -0.38 0.79 -2.89
C THR A 79 0.86 1.44 -2.32
N LEU A 80 0.68 2.35 -1.40
CA LEU A 80 1.77 3.04 -0.69
C LEU A 80 1.36 3.26 0.76
N TYR A 81 2.32 3.21 1.68
CA TYR A 81 2.10 3.78 3.00
C TYR A 81 3.04 4.97 3.22
N THR A 82 2.58 5.97 3.97
CA THR A 82 3.35 7.17 4.29
C THR A 82 3.06 7.65 5.71
N GLY A 83 4.07 8.21 6.37
CA GLY A 83 3.92 8.95 7.62
C GLY A 83 3.51 10.41 7.43
N THR A 84 3.45 10.88 6.19
CA THR A 84 2.96 12.24 5.88
C THR A 84 1.45 12.29 6.10
N ASP A 85 0.95 13.33 6.75
CA ASP A 85 -0.50 13.55 6.89
C ASP A 85 -1.07 14.04 5.56
N VAL A 86 -1.64 13.12 4.80
CA VAL A 86 -2.27 13.35 3.50
C VAL A 86 -3.80 13.43 3.59
N GLY A 87 -4.32 13.71 4.79
CA GLY A 87 -5.76 13.84 5.03
C GLY A 87 -6.39 15.09 4.43
N ASP A 88 -5.60 16.15 4.25
CA ASP A 88 -6.05 17.36 3.57
C ASP A 88 -6.07 17.15 2.05
N THR A 89 -7.28 17.08 1.49
CA THR A 89 -7.49 16.78 0.06
C THR A 89 -7.28 18.00 -0.84
N GLU A 90 -7.24 19.21 -0.29
CA GLU A 90 -6.91 20.42 -1.05
C GLU A 90 -5.41 20.54 -1.26
N LEU A 91 -4.63 20.17 -0.25
CA LEU A 91 -3.18 20.16 -0.31
C LEU A 91 -2.64 18.91 -1.04
N TYR A 92 -3.20 17.75 -0.73
CA TYR A 92 -2.82 16.45 -1.32
C TYR A 92 -3.92 15.98 -2.24
N THR A 93 -4.02 16.56 -3.43
CA THR A 93 -5.00 16.19 -4.45
C THR A 93 -4.79 14.75 -4.94
N ASP A 94 -5.81 14.13 -5.51
CA ASP A 94 -5.68 12.79 -6.07
C ASP A 94 -4.62 12.73 -7.17
N ASP A 95 -4.54 13.74 -8.04
CA ASP A 95 -3.52 13.81 -9.09
C ASP A 95 -2.09 13.78 -8.54
N LEU A 96 -1.84 14.50 -7.45
CA LEU A 96 -0.54 14.50 -6.78
C LEU A 96 -0.23 13.13 -6.17
N LEU A 97 -1.20 12.53 -5.49
CA LEU A 97 -1.01 11.22 -4.85
C LEU A 97 -0.90 10.09 -5.87
N ILE A 98 -1.59 10.16 -7.01
CA ILE A 98 -1.42 9.22 -8.12
C ILE A 98 0.02 9.22 -8.61
N GLN A 99 0.64 10.39 -8.79
CA GLN A 99 2.04 10.47 -9.18
C GLN A 99 2.97 9.78 -8.17
N TYR A 100 2.76 9.96 -6.86
CA TYR A 100 3.51 9.25 -5.82
C TYR A 100 3.25 7.75 -5.84
N LEU A 101 2.00 7.33 -5.94
CA LEU A 101 1.62 5.91 -5.99
C LEU A 101 2.24 5.19 -7.18
N VAL A 102 2.23 5.80 -8.36
CA VAL A 102 2.79 5.21 -9.57
C VAL A 102 4.32 5.14 -9.53
N THR A 103 4.98 6.15 -8.94
CA THR A 103 6.45 6.24 -8.94
C THR A 103 7.11 5.51 -7.77
N GLN A 104 6.47 5.44 -6.62
CA GLN A 104 7.04 4.92 -5.37
C GLN A 104 6.21 3.80 -4.74
N GLY A 105 4.98 3.60 -5.21
CA GLY A 105 4.09 2.57 -4.69
C GLY A 105 4.49 1.17 -5.13
N THR A 106 3.95 0.19 -4.42
CA THR A 106 4.08 -1.22 -4.78
C THR A 106 2.94 -1.59 -5.73
N PRO A 107 3.26 -2.00 -6.97
CA PRO A 107 2.24 -2.40 -7.92
C PRO A 107 1.69 -3.79 -7.62
N ASP A 108 0.46 -4.03 -8.05
CA ASP A 108 -0.27 -5.29 -8.07
C ASP A 108 -0.17 -6.13 -6.77
N GLY A 109 -0.71 -7.34 -6.78
CA GLY A 109 -0.72 -8.24 -5.63
C GLY A 109 -1.81 -7.91 -4.60
N GLU A 110 -2.36 -8.95 -4.00
CA GLU A 110 -3.51 -8.85 -3.09
C GLU A 110 -3.12 -8.73 -1.62
N GLU A 111 -1.89 -9.06 -1.27
CA GLU A 111 -1.41 -9.02 0.11
C GLU A 111 -0.36 -7.93 0.31
N ARG A 112 -0.44 -7.25 1.43
CA ARG A 112 0.53 -6.26 1.88
C ARG A 112 0.89 -6.49 3.33
N ARG A 113 2.11 -6.12 3.67
CA ARG A 113 2.65 -6.20 5.03
C ARG A 113 3.39 -4.92 5.32
N TYR A 114 2.87 -4.12 6.24
CA TYR A 114 3.44 -2.84 6.59
C TYR A 114 4.12 -2.89 7.95
N GLY A 115 5.27 -2.23 8.07
CA GLY A 115 5.97 -2.03 9.34
C GLY A 115 5.79 -0.60 9.81
N LEU A 116 4.82 -0.35 10.68
CA LEU A 116 4.43 0.99 11.11
C LEU A 116 5.15 1.38 12.39
N THR A 117 5.50 2.66 12.50
CA THR A 117 6.10 3.22 13.72
C THR A 117 5.05 3.34 14.81
N TRP A 118 5.38 2.92 16.03
CA TRP A 118 4.51 3.02 17.19
C TRP A 118 4.13 4.47 17.50
N ASN A 119 2.86 4.69 17.84
CA ASN A 119 2.30 5.98 18.22
C ASN A 119 2.46 7.10 17.17
N ALA A 120 2.81 6.73 15.92
CA ALA A 120 2.87 7.65 14.80
C ALA A 120 1.70 7.39 13.86
N LYS A 121 1.04 8.47 13.42
CA LYS A 121 -0.02 8.41 12.41
C LYS A 121 0.61 8.04 11.06
N ALA A 122 0.01 7.08 10.37
CA ALA A 122 0.38 6.71 9.02
C ALA A 122 -0.88 6.64 8.14
N TYR A 123 -0.71 6.86 6.84
CA TYR A 123 -1.74 6.68 5.84
C TYR A 123 -1.38 5.51 4.92
N ILE A 124 -2.38 4.67 4.66
CA ILE A 124 -2.34 3.64 3.63
C ILE A 124 -3.13 4.18 2.44
N LEU A 125 -2.49 4.20 1.29
CA LEU A 125 -3.01 4.73 0.04
C LEU A 125 -3.12 3.62 -0.98
N ALA A 126 -4.15 3.70 -1.85
CA ALA A 126 -4.26 2.83 -3.02
C ALA A 126 -4.92 3.59 -4.18
N VAL A 127 -4.60 3.18 -5.40
CA VAL A 127 -5.26 3.65 -6.63
C VAL A 127 -5.28 2.52 -7.64
N ALA A 128 -6.34 2.45 -8.44
CA ALA A 128 -6.43 1.53 -9.58
C ALA A 128 -6.35 2.27 -10.90
N GLN A 129 -5.94 1.54 -11.93
CA GLN A 129 -5.89 1.98 -13.33
C GLN A 129 -6.74 1.03 -14.18
N ASP A 130 -7.54 1.59 -15.07
CA ASP A 130 -8.32 0.84 -16.05
C ASP A 130 -7.50 0.45 -17.31
N ALA A 131 -8.14 -0.24 -18.25
CA ALA A 131 -7.52 -0.69 -19.49
C ALA A 131 -7.12 0.46 -20.44
N GLU A 132 -7.77 1.60 -20.33
CA GLU A 132 -7.48 2.81 -21.10
C GLU A 132 -6.34 3.62 -20.52
N GLY A 133 -5.87 3.25 -19.31
CA GLY A 133 -4.76 3.92 -18.61
C GLY A 133 -5.20 5.07 -17.69
N HIS A 134 -6.52 5.26 -17.50
CA HIS A 134 -7.03 6.27 -16.57
C HIS A 134 -7.03 5.75 -15.15
N TYR A 135 -6.81 6.65 -14.19
CA TYR A 135 -6.81 6.33 -12.77
C TYR A 135 -8.14 6.67 -12.12
N GLY A 136 -8.58 5.81 -11.21
CA GLY A 136 -9.73 6.06 -10.38
C GLY A 136 -9.41 6.89 -9.14
N PRO A 137 -10.37 7.02 -8.21
CA PRO A 137 -10.19 7.80 -6.99
C PRO A 137 -9.12 7.17 -6.08
N VAL A 138 -8.36 8.01 -5.38
CA VAL A 138 -7.35 7.55 -4.43
C VAL A 138 -8.02 7.14 -3.11
N PHE A 139 -7.84 5.87 -2.75
CA PHE A 139 -8.18 5.38 -1.42
C PHE A 139 -7.20 5.91 -0.38
N ARG A 140 -7.72 6.37 0.76
CA ARG A 140 -6.93 6.90 1.90
C ARG A 140 -7.49 6.38 3.21
N LYS A 141 -6.68 5.68 3.98
CA LYS A 141 -7.05 5.21 5.32
C LYS A 141 -5.90 5.44 6.29
N SER A 142 -6.16 6.14 7.39
CA SER A 142 -5.15 6.38 8.41
C SER A 142 -5.19 5.33 9.51
N ILE A 143 -4.05 5.13 10.14
CA ILE A 143 -3.88 4.30 11.33
C ILE A 143 -2.81 4.89 12.23
N THR A 144 -3.02 4.79 13.54
CA THR A 144 -2.01 5.13 14.56
C THR A 144 -1.86 3.92 15.48
N PRO A 145 -0.89 3.03 15.23
CA PRO A 145 -0.74 1.83 16.05
C PRO A 145 -0.22 2.19 17.44
N SER A 146 -0.80 1.58 18.47
CA SER A 146 -0.36 1.73 19.86
C SER A 146 -0.14 0.36 20.50
N LEU A 147 0.72 0.28 21.50
CA LEU A 147 0.97 -1.00 22.19
C LEU A 147 -0.26 -1.52 22.93
N SER A 148 -1.19 -0.64 23.31
CA SER A 148 -2.45 -1.05 23.96
C SER A 148 -3.49 -1.62 23.01
N GLY A 149 -3.33 -1.41 21.69
CA GLY A 149 -4.26 -1.90 20.65
C GLY A 149 -3.73 -3.12 19.88
N VAL A 150 -2.61 -3.70 20.33
CA VAL A 150 -1.99 -4.87 19.70
C VAL A 150 -2.88 -6.11 19.83
N SER A 151 -3.09 -6.80 18.73
CA SER A 151 -3.73 -8.12 18.72
C SER A 151 -2.74 -9.20 19.11
N PRO A 152 -3.19 -10.28 19.76
CA PRO A 152 -2.31 -11.38 20.13
C PRO A 152 -1.80 -12.11 18.89
N ILE A 153 -0.51 -12.46 18.87
CA ILE A 153 0.13 -13.15 17.74
C ILE A 153 -0.45 -14.55 17.48
N SER A 154 -1.15 -15.13 18.47
CA SER A 154 -1.93 -16.37 18.29
C SER A 154 -2.98 -16.28 17.17
N ASP A 155 -3.49 -15.08 16.88
CA ASP A 155 -4.43 -14.86 15.77
C ASP A 155 -3.81 -15.14 14.40
N LEU A 156 -2.47 -15.10 14.31
CA LEU A 156 -1.70 -15.47 13.12
C LEU A 156 -1.33 -16.96 13.07
N GLY A 157 -1.87 -17.76 14.00
CA GLY A 157 -1.58 -19.20 14.12
C GLY A 157 -0.30 -19.53 14.88
N PHE A 158 0.34 -18.54 15.53
CA PHE A 158 1.46 -18.80 16.43
C PHE A 158 0.93 -19.23 17.80
N VAL A 159 1.51 -20.30 18.33
CA VAL A 159 1.25 -20.72 19.71
C VAL A 159 2.20 -19.97 20.62
N THR A 160 1.68 -19.05 21.43
CA THR A 160 2.45 -18.45 22.53
C THR A 160 2.55 -19.47 23.64
N ALA A 161 3.78 -19.79 24.08
CA ALA A 161 3.97 -20.58 25.28
C ALA A 161 3.41 -19.79 26.47
N ASP A 162 2.50 -20.39 27.22
CA ASP A 162 2.06 -19.83 28.49
C ASP A 162 3.27 -19.55 29.37
N ALA A 163 3.27 -18.42 30.08
CA ALA A 163 4.38 -17.89 30.88
C ALA A 163 4.78 -18.80 32.08
N GLY A 164 4.48 -20.08 32.04
CA GLY A 164 4.76 -21.07 33.08
C GLY A 164 5.63 -22.26 32.69
N THR A 165 5.95 -22.44 31.40
CA THR A 165 6.80 -23.55 30.96
C THR A 165 7.68 -23.07 29.80
N GLN A 166 9.00 -23.15 29.95
CA GLN A 166 9.96 -22.91 28.86
C GLN A 166 9.77 -24.00 27.80
N SER A 167 8.87 -23.83 26.87
CA SER A 167 8.78 -24.61 25.65
C SER A 167 9.03 -23.72 24.46
N THR A 168 9.96 -24.12 23.64
CA THR A 168 10.31 -23.48 22.36
C THR A 168 9.04 -23.37 21.51
N PRO A 169 8.71 -22.21 20.93
CA PRO A 169 7.54 -22.08 20.09
C PRO A 169 7.61 -23.01 18.89
N VAL A 170 6.62 -23.89 18.75
CA VAL A 170 6.51 -24.81 17.63
C VAL A 170 5.78 -24.11 16.52
N MET A 171 6.48 -23.77 15.44
CA MET A 171 5.85 -23.33 14.21
C MET A 171 5.08 -24.50 13.58
N LEU A 172 3.77 -24.41 13.51
CA LEU A 172 2.99 -25.28 12.64
C LEU A 172 3.26 -24.87 11.19
N ARG A 173 4.22 -25.55 10.55
CA ARG A 173 4.38 -25.44 9.09
C ARG A 173 3.06 -25.87 8.45
N ALA A 174 2.53 -25.00 7.57
CA ALA A 174 1.48 -25.41 6.66
C ALA A 174 1.94 -26.69 5.95
N VAL A 175 1.22 -27.79 6.15
CA VAL A 175 1.51 -29.04 5.48
C VAL A 175 1.20 -28.82 4.01
N THR A 176 2.24 -28.65 3.22
CA THR A 176 2.10 -28.71 1.76
C THR A 176 1.59 -30.10 1.42
N PRO A 177 0.44 -30.24 0.71
CA PRO A 177 -0.05 -31.55 0.32
C PRO A 177 1.06 -32.26 -0.45
N ALA A 178 1.44 -33.46 -0.03
CA ALA A 178 2.41 -34.27 -0.73
C ALA A 178 1.91 -34.52 -2.17
N ALA A 179 2.77 -34.26 -3.15
CA ALA A 179 2.47 -34.55 -4.54
C ALA A 179 2.06 -36.02 -4.69
N PRO A 180 1.05 -36.34 -5.52
CA PRO A 180 0.57 -37.71 -5.68
C PRO A 180 1.70 -38.58 -6.22
N LEU A 181 2.01 -39.67 -5.50
CA LEU A 181 2.96 -40.68 -5.91
C LEU A 181 2.54 -41.26 -7.29
N LYS A 182 3.37 -41.05 -8.30
CA LYS A 182 3.21 -41.73 -9.61
C LYS A 182 3.34 -43.22 -9.40
N ARG A 183 2.23 -43.95 -9.50
CA ARG A 183 2.24 -45.41 -9.59
C ARG A 183 2.87 -45.80 -10.93
N THR A 184 4.07 -46.33 -10.89
CA THR A 184 4.65 -47.05 -12.05
C THR A 184 3.92 -48.38 -12.19
N ALA A 185 3.17 -48.57 -13.29
CA ALA A 185 2.59 -49.84 -13.59
C ALA A 185 3.72 -50.79 -14.05
N HIS A 186 3.96 -51.85 -13.29
CA HIS A 186 4.82 -52.95 -13.71
C HIS A 186 4.01 -53.83 -14.67
N VAL A 187 4.34 -53.81 -15.93
CA VAL A 187 3.85 -54.82 -16.91
C VAL A 187 4.72 -56.05 -16.78
N VAL A 188 4.10 -57.12 -16.24
CA VAL A 188 4.70 -58.47 -16.29
C VAL A 188 4.35 -59.08 -17.65
N ARG A 189 5.39 -59.49 -18.38
CA ARG A 189 5.26 -60.36 -19.58
C ARG A 189 5.23 -61.83 -19.16
#